data_346156a7358a003993bba84b8e438793
#
_entry.id   346156a7358a003993bba84b8e438793
#
_cell.length_a   1.000
_cell.length_b   1.000
_cell.length_c   1.000
_cell.angle_alpha   90.00
_cell.angle_beta   90.00
_cell.angle_gamma   90.00
#
_symmetry.space_group_name_H-M   'P 1'
#
loop_
_entity.id
_entity.type
_entity.pdbx_description
1 polymer ?
#
loop_
_entity_poly.entity_id
_entity_poly.type
_entity_poly.pdbx_seq_one_letter_code
_entity_poly.pdbx_strand_id
1 'polypeptide(L)'
;STVISLADTGAHCGVLCDASVPTQMLSYYVRDRQRGHRLALETAVKMQTLDTARCVGLEDRGTLEVGMKADMNIIDFDELQLEAPEIIFDLPAGGRRMFQGARGYVATLVSGEVIMENGKYTGAVPGQLIRGPQAA
;
A
#
# COMPACT_ATOMS: atom_id res chain seq x y z
N SER A 1 -3.37 -10.74 -19.80
CA SER A 1 -3.33 -10.88 -18.33
C SER A 1 -3.98 -9.67 -17.70
N THR A 2 -4.63 -9.86 -16.56
CA THR A 2 -5.27 -8.79 -15.80
C THR A 2 -4.43 -8.50 -14.57
N VAL A 3 -4.20 -7.21 -14.28
CA VAL A 3 -3.49 -6.77 -13.07
C VAL A 3 -4.50 -6.10 -12.15
N ILE A 4 -4.46 -6.40 -10.86
CA ILE A 4 -5.31 -5.77 -9.84
C ILE A 4 -4.71 -4.40 -9.50
N SER A 5 -5.52 -3.35 -9.65
CA SER A 5 -5.01 -1.99 -9.55
C SER A 5 -6.15 -1.01 -9.20
N LEU A 6 -6.70 -1.11 -8.00
CA LEU A 6 -7.63 -0.10 -7.52
C LEU A 6 -7.21 0.38 -6.14
N ALA A 7 -7.03 1.68 -6.00
CA ALA A 7 -6.89 2.39 -4.73
C ALA A 7 -7.40 3.82 -4.91
N ASP A 8 -8.70 3.94 -5.23
CA ASP A 8 -9.30 5.25 -5.50
C ASP A 8 -9.54 6.01 -4.21
N THR A 9 -8.81 7.11 -4.06
CA THR A 9 -8.94 8.03 -2.94
C THR A 9 -8.51 9.42 -3.39
N GLY A 10 -9.10 10.43 -2.84
CA GLY A 10 -8.82 11.81 -3.25
C GLY A 10 -8.81 12.78 -2.07
N ALA A 11 -8.00 13.83 -2.17
CA ALA A 11 -7.75 14.77 -1.09
C ALA A 11 -9.02 15.30 -0.42
N HIS A 12 -10.02 15.70 -1.19
CA HIS A 12 -11.29 16.25 -0.69
C HIS A 12 -12.48 15.29 -0.83
N CYS A 13 -12.22 14.01 -1.16
CA CYS A 13 -13.28 13.03 -1.36
C CYS A 13 -13.90 12.64 -0.01
N GLY A 14 -15.18 12.88 0.14
CA GLY A 14 -15.93 12.58 1.36
C GLY A 14 -16.69 11.26 1.33
N VAL A 15 -16.54 10.45 0.27
CA VAL A 15 -17.32 9.22 0.05
C VAL A 15 -16.48 8.01 -0.38
N LEU A 16 -15.20 8.20 -0.69
CA LEU A 16 -14.28 7.14 -1.13
C LEU A 16 -13.05 7.09 -0.23
N CYS A 17 -12.69 5.88 0.18
CA CYS A 17 -11.50 5.61 1.00
C CYS A 17 -10.75 4.35 0.51
N ASP A 18 -10.80 4.07 -0.80
CA ASP A 18 -10.34 2.82 -1.41
C ASP A 18 -8.81 2.65 -1.41
N ALA A 19 -8.04 3.63 -0.88
CA ALA A 19 -6.63 3.43 -0.56
C ALA A 19 -6.38 2.21 0.37
N SER A 20 -7.41 1.78 1.09
CA SER A 20 -7.40 0.60 1.96
C SER A 20 -7.53 -0.75 1.21
N VAL A 21 -7.89 -0.75 -0.08
CA VAL A 21 -8.09 -1.97 -0.88
C VAL A 21 -6.86 -2.89 -0.89
N PRO A 22 -5.62 -2.42 -1.03
CA PRO A 22 -4.44 -3.28 -0.92
C PRO A 22 -4.34 -4.01 0.43
N THR A 23 -4.63 -3.33 1.53
CA THR A 23 -4.68 -3.94 2.86
C THR A 23 -5.81 -4.97 2.98
N GLN A 24 -7.00 -4.66 2.46
CA GLN A 24 -8.12 -5.59 2.44
C GLN A 24 -7.80 -6.86 1.64
N MET A 25 -7.06 -6.73 0.56
CA MET A 25 -6.63 -7.90 -0.22
C MET A 25 -5.80 -8.86 0.64
N LEU A 26 -4.85 -8.36 1.41
CA LEU A 26 -3.99 -9.18 2.27
C LEU A 26 -4.75 -9.72 3.49
N SER A 27 -5.53 -8.90 4.17
CA SER A 27 -6.25 -9.33 5.38
C SER A 27 -7.44 -10.23 5.03
N TYR A 28 -8.37 -9.77 4.19
CA TYR A 28 -9.61 -10.50 3.93
C TYR A 28 -9.40 -11.66 2.94
N TYR A 29 -8.89 -11.39 1.72
CA TYR A 29 -8.84 -12.42 0.68
C TYR A 29 -7.78 -13.50 0.92
N VAL A 30 -6.74 -13.20 1.69
CA VAL A 30 -5.71 -14.18 2.06
C VAL A 30 -6.04 -14.86 3.37
N ARG A 31 -6.37 -14.10 4.44
CA ARG A 31 -6.51 -14.61 5.81
C ARG A 31 -7.95 -14.88 6.24
N ASP A 32 -8.84 -13.88 6.14
CA ASP A 32 -10.10 -13.88 6.90
C ASP A 32 -11.31 -14.40 6.13
N ARG A 33 -11.22 -14.56 4.81
CA ARG A 33 -12.32 -14.98 3.96
C ARG A 33 -12.86 -16.36 4.37
N GLN A 34 -14.17 -16.43 4.63
CA GLN A 34 -14.86 -17.66 5.04
C GLN A 34 -15.56 -18.39 3.88
N ARG A 35 -15.86 -17.71 2.79
CA ARG A 35 -16.59 -18.29 1.63
C ARG A 35 -15.75 -18.18 0.37
N GLY A 36 -15.62 -19.30 -0.35
CA GLY A 36 -14.80 -19.40 -1.57
C GLY A 36 -13.32 -19.60 -1.26
N HIS A 37 -12.50 -19.67 -2.32
CA HIS A 37 -11.06 -19.88 -2.19
C HIS A 37 -10.35 -18.64 -1.62
N ARG A 38 -9.38 -18.89 -0.75
CA ARG A 38 -8.41 -17.84 -0.32
C ARG A 38 -7.28 -17.75 -1.34
N LEU A 39 -6.72 -16.58 -1.48
CA LEU A 39 -5.47 -16.40 -2.21
C LEU A 39 -4.29 -16.88 -1.36
N ALA A 40 -3.29 -17.47 -2.00
CA ALA A 40 -2.00 -17.66 -1.34
C ALA A 40 -1.34 -16.30 -1.07
N LEU A 41 -0.69 -16.14 0.07
CA LEU A 41 -0.08 -14.87 0.48
C LEU A 41 0.92 -14.37 -0.56
N GLU A 42 1.78 -15.28 -1.04
CA GLU A 42 2.81 -14.97 -2.04
C GLU A 42 2.19 -14.47 -3.36
N THR A 43 1.05 -15.06 -3.74
CA THR A 43 0.31 -14.63 -4.94
C THR A 43 -0.24 -13.22 -4.75
N ALA A 44 -0.88 -12.95 -3.61
CA ALA A 44 -1.44 -11.65 -3.31
C ALA A 44 -0.36 -10.55 -3.23
N VAL A 45 0.77 -10.85 -2.61
CA VAL A 45 1.93 -9.95 -2.55
C VAL A 45 2.47 -9.69 -3.96
N LYS A 46 2.72 -10.73 -4.74
CA LYS A 46 3.20 -10.61 -6.12
C LYS A 46 2.29 -9.74 -6.98
N MET A 47 0.98 -9.91 -6.87
CA MET A 47 -0.01 -9.13 -7.62
C MET A 47 0.02 -7.64 -7.27
N GLN A 48 0.36 -7.28 -6.04
CA GLN A 48 0.43 -5.90 -5.56
C GLN A 48 1.82 -5.27 -5.71
N THR A 49 2.84 -6.03 -6.04
CA THR A 49 4.23 -5.58 -6.13
C THR A 49 4.80 -5.81 -7.53
N LEU A 50 5.33 -6.97 -7.81
CA LEU A 50 6.05 -7.29 -9.05
C LEU A 50 5.17 -7.14 -10.31
N ASP A 51 3.94 -7.67 -10.27
CA ASP A 51 3.07 -7.66 -11.45
C ASP A 51 2.62 -6.23 -11.80
N THR A 52 2.32 -5.41 -10.80
CA THR A 52 1.95 -4.00 -10.98
C THR A 52 3.15 -3.16 -11.39
N ALA A 53 4.32 -3.34 -10.77
CA ALA A 53 5.54 -2.64 -11.15
C ALA A 53 5.90 -2.88 -12.62
N ARG A 54 5.93 -4.14 -13.05
CA ARG A 54 6.20 -4.51 -14.44
C ARG A 54 5.16 -4.00 -15.43
N CYS A 55 3.89 -3.96 -15.03
CA CYS A 55 2.81 -3.44 -15.89
C CYS A 55 3.05 -1.98 -16.31
N VAL A 56 3.69 -1.19 -15.45
CA VAL A 56 4.02 0.22 -15.71
C VAL A 56 5.51 0.45 -16.06
N GLY A 57 6.26 -0.62 -16.30
CA GLY A 57 7.67 -0.56 -16.73
C GLY A 57 8.65 -0.22 -15.62
N LEU A 58 8.34 -0.50 -14.36
CA LEU A 58 9.25 -0.33 -13.22
C LEU A 58 9.93 -1.67 -12.92
N GLU A 59 11.05 -1.93 -13.58
CA GLU A 59 11.79 -3.21 -13.47
C GLU A 59 12.77 -3.21 -12.27
N ASP A 60 13.04 -2.05 -11.67
CA ASP A 60 13.97 -1.84 -10.57
C ASP A 60 13.40 -2.15 -9.18
N ARG A 61 12.13 -2.61 -9.09
CA ARG A 61 11.41 -2.83 -7.83
C ARG A 61 10.37 -3.94 -7.92
N GLY A 62 9.73 -4.25 -6.79
CA GLY A 62 8.66 -5.26 -6.70
C GLY A 62 9.14 -6.64 -6.27
N THR A 63 10.45 -6.82 -6.05
CA THR A 63 11.09 -8.00 -5.46
C THR A 63 12.09 -7.60 -4.39
N LEU A 64 12.37 -8.52 -3.47
CA LEU A 64 13.42 -8.36 -2.44
C LEU A 64 14.70 -9.07 -2.91
N GLU A 65 15.45 -8.40 -3.77
CA GLU A 65 16.69 -8.91 -4.35
C GLU A 65 17.81 -7.86 -4.22
N VAL A 66 19.05 -8.32 -4.18
CA VAL A 66 20.22 -7.42 -4.16
C VAL A 66 20.28 -6.62 -5.46
N GLY A 67 20.41 -5.31 -5.33
CA GLY A 67 20.42 -4.37 -6.45
C GLY A 67 19.06 -3.73 -6.75
N MET A 68 17.97 -4.30 -6.23
CA MET A 68 16.63 -3.72 -6.40
C MET A 68 16.38 -2.57 -5.42
N LYS A 69 15.48 -1.68 -5.81
CA LYS A 69 15.08 -0.55 -4.98
C LYS A 69 14.37 -1.00 -3.70
N ALA A 70 14.83 -0.51 -2.57
CA ALA A 70 14.33 -0.88 -1.25
C ALA A 70 13.05 -0.09 -0.90
N ASP A 71 11.98 -0.31 -1.67
CA ASP A 71 10.62 0.16 -1.38
C ASP A 71 9.87 -1.01 -0.71
N MET A 72 9.67 -0.97 0.62
CA MET A 72 9.25 -2.12 1.41
C MET A 72 8.22 -1.74 2.48
N ASN A 73 7.33 -2.69 2.79
CA ASN A 73 6.51 -2.66 4.00
C ASN A 73 6.91 -3.81 4.93
N ILE A 74 7.10 -3.51 6.21
CA ILE A 74 7.22 -4.50 7.28
C ILE A 74 5.85 -4.62 7.94
N ILE A 75 5.26 -5.81 7.88
CA ILE A 75 3.87 -6.03 8.27
C ILE A 75 3.81 -7.16 9.30
N ASP A 76 3.14 -6.90 10.41
CA ASP A 76 2.62 -7.93 11.29
C ASP A 76 1.33 -8.46 10.65
N PHE A 77 1.43 -9.61 10.00
CA PHE A 77 0.34 -10.14 9.19
C PHE A 77 -0.86 -10.60 10.04
N ASP A 78 -0.62 -11.07 11.25
CA ASP A 78 -1.69 -11.51 12.15
C ASP A 78 -2.49 -10.32 12.68
N GLU A 79 -1.83 -9.19 12.93
CA GLU A 79 -2.46 -7.95 13.38
C GLU A 79 -2.96 -7.05 12.23
N LEU A 80 -2.69 -7.42 10.97
CA LEU A 80 -3.07 -6.61 9.82
C LEU A 80 -4.60 -6.48 9.70
N GLN A 81 -5.13 -5.27 9.89
CA GLN A 81 -6.56 -5.01 9.86
C GLN A 81 -6.87 -3.58 9.45
N LEU A 82 -7.97 -3.41 8.71
CA LEU A 82 -8.54 -2.09 8.46
C LEU A 82 -9.31 -1.58 9.68
N GLU A 83 -9.20 -0.29 9.91
CA GLU A 83 -10.00 0.41 10.91
C GLU A 83 -11.33 0.88 10.30
N ALA A 84 -12.25 1.36 11.13
CA ALA A 84 -13.49 1.94 10.64
C ALA A 84 -13.20 3.24 9.88
N PRO A 85 -13.87 3.51 8.75
CA PRO A 85 -13.75 4.79 8.07
C PRO A 85 -14.24 5.94 8.96
N GLU A 86 -13.55 7.07 8.90
CA GLU A 86 -13.90 8.28 9.64
C GLU A 86 -13.77 9.52 8.76
N ILE A 87 -14.43 10.60 9.16
CA ILE A 87 -14.26 11.92 8.55
C ILE A 87 -13.26 12.71 9.37
N ILE A 88 -12.15 13.09 8.74
CA ILE A 88 -11.12 13.93 9.36
C ILE A 88 -11.07 15.30 8.70
N PHE A 89 -10.53 16.28 9.42
CA PHE A 89 -10.49 17.70 9.01
C PHE A 89 -9.03 18.17 8.98
N ASP A 90 -8.23 17.56 8.12
CA ASP A 90 -6.79 17.79 8.01
C ASP A 90 -6.36 18.50 6.71
N LEU A 91 -7.32 18.93 5.90
CA LEU A 91 -7.05 19.68 4.67
C LEU A 91 -7.00 21.21 4.95
N PRO A 92 -6.34 21.99 4.06
CA PRO A 92 -6.31 23.43 4.16
C PRO A 92 -7.71 24.04 4.34
N ALA A 93 -7.80 25.14 5.13
CA ALA A 93 -9.03 25.85 5.47
C ALA A 93 -10.07 24.96 6.21
N GLY A 94 -9.63 23.92 6.94
CA GLY A 94 -10.51 23.00 7.66
C GLY A 94 -11.31 22.07 6.75
N GLY A 95 -10.87 21.87 5.54
CA GLY A 95 -11.49 20.94 4.59
C GLY A 95 -11.50 19.52 5.13
N ARG A 96 -12.60 18.80 4.87
CA ARG A 96 -12.81 17.42 5.33
C ARG A 96 -12.51 16.41 4.23
N ARG A 97 -12.12 15.22 4.65
CA ARG A 97 -12.03 14.04 3.77
C ARG A 97 -12.43 12.77 4.52
N MET A 98 -12.81 11.73 3.79
CA MET A 98 -12.92 10.39 4.36
C MET A 98 -11.53 9.78 4.47
N PHE A 99 -11.27 9.17 5.61
CA PHE A 99 -10.01 8.48 5.92
C PHE A 99 -10.30 7.09 6.49
N GLN A 100 -9.51 6.12 6.11
CA GLN A 100 -9.55 4.79 6.72
C GLN A 100 -8.13 4.35 7.05
N GLY A 101 -7.87 4.21 8.33
CA GLY A 101 -6.60 3.71 8.85
C GLY A 101 -6.47 2.20 8.71
N ALA A 102 -5.25 1.73 8.94
CA ALA A 102 -4.94 0.32 9.05
C ALA A 102 -3.91 0.11 10.16
N ARG A 103 -4.00 -0.99 10.89
CA ARG A 103 -2.99 -1.45 11.85
C ARG A 103 -2.26 -2.68 11.32
N GLY A 104 -1.13 -3.03 11.95
CA GLY A 104 -0.29 -4.13 11.51
C GLY A 104 0.88 -3.70 10.61
N TYR A 105 0.93 -2.45 10.17
CA TYR A 105 2.10 -1.90 9.49
C TYR A 105 3.13 -1.43 10.53
N VAL A 106 4.23 -2.20 10.64
CA VAL A 106 5.33 -1.89 11.57
C VAL A 106 6.20 -0.76 11.01
N ALA A 107 6.60 -0.88 9.75
CA ALA A 107 7.35 0.18 9.06
C ALA A 107 7.07 0.18 7.56
N THR A 108 7.17 1.36 6.95
CA THR A 108 7.19 1.55 5.50
C THR A 108 8.48 2.26 5.12
N LEU A 109 9.20 1.68 4.16
CA LEU A 109 10.47 2.21 3.65
C LEU A 109 10.32 2.61 2.19
N VAL A 110 10.94 3.71 1.83
CA VAL A 110 11.12 4.14 0.43
C VAL A 110 12.61 4.38 0.19
N SER A 111 13.15 3.73 -0.83
CA SER A 111 14.58 3.77 -1.14
C SER A 111 15.49 3.42 0.06
N GLY A 112 15.02 2.52 0.95
CA GLY A 112 15.74 2.10 2.15
C GLY A 112 15.60 3.02 3.36
N GLU A 113 14.92 4.15 3.24
CA GLU A 113 14.68 5.09 4.35
C GLU A 113 13.26 4.90 4.92
N VAL A 114 13.15 4.81 6.25
CA VAL A 114 11.87 4.63 6.94
C VAL A 114 11.07 5.93 6.88
N ILE A 115 9.93 5.92 6.20
CA ILE A 115 9.01 7.05 6.09
C ILE A 115 7.83 6.97 7.06
N MET A 116 7.44 5.76 7.44
CA MET A 116 6.40 5.50 8.46
C MET A 116 6.88 4.45 9.43
N GLU A 117 6.61 4.64 10.72
CA GLU A 117 6.90 3.67 11.77
C GLU A 117 5.72 3.60 12.75
N ASN A 118 5.16 2.41 12.94
CA ASN A 118 4.00 2.18 13.80
C ASN A 118 2.86 3.20 13.57
N GLY A 119 2.53 3.45 12.29
CA GLY A 119 1.48 4.37 11.88
C GLY A 119 1.84 5.86 11.99
N LYS A 120 3.09 6.20 12.34
CA LYS A 120 3.53 7.60 12.47
C LYS A 120 4.53 7.96 11.38
N TYR A 121 4.33 9.13 10.78
CA TYR A 121 5.24 9.69 9.80
C TYR A 121 6.55 10.14 10.45
N THR A 122 7.69 9.73 9.89
CA THR A 122 9.02 10.03 10.42
C THR A 122 9.55 11.43 10.04
N GLY A 123 8.95 12.04 9.02
CA GLY A 123 9.43 13.29 8.43
C GLY A 123 10.35 13.09 7.23
N ALA A 124 10.77 11.86 6.93
CA ALA A 124 11.63 11.55 5.79
C ALA A 124 10.85 11.64 4.47
N VAL A 125 11.51 12.20 3.44
CA VAL A 125 10.94 12.39 2.09
C VAL A 125 11.91 11.91 1.00
N PRO A 126 12.33 10.63 0.99
CA PRO A 126 13.31 10.10 0.05
C PRO A 126 12.74 9.86 -1.36
N GLY A 127 11.44 10.08 -1.55
CA GLY A 127 10.76 9.88 -2.81
C GLY A 127 11.31 10.77 -3.93
N GLN A 128 11.38 10.23 -5.14
CA GLN A 128 11.85 10.95 -6.33
C GLN A 128 10.81 10.85 -7.45
N LEU A 129 10.72 11.90 -8.28
CA LEU A 129 9.90 11.87 -9.48
C LEU A 129 10.51 10.90 -10.51
N ILE A 130 9.75 9.85 -10.82
CA ILE A 130 10.12 8.88 -11.85
C ILE A 130 9.51 9.31 -13.18
N ARG A 131 10.33 9.36 -14.23
CA ARG A 131 9.91 9.71 -15.58
C ARG A 131 10.22 8.55 -16.53
N GLY A 132 9.18 7.86 -16.97
CA GLY A 132 9.28 6.70 -17.86
C GLY A 132 9.72 5.40 -17.18
N PRO A 133 9.94 4.34 -17.97
CA PRO A 133 10.35 3.04 -17.47
C PRO A 133 11.68 3.08 -16.71
N GLN A 134 11.83 2.19 -15.74
CA GLN A 134 13.05 2.00 -14.98
C GLN A 134 13.58 0.59 -15.23
N ALA A 135 14.84 0.50 -15.67
CA ALA A 135 15.52 -0.78 -15.81
C ALA A 135 16.03 -1.30 -14.46
N ALA A 136 16.08 -2.62 -14.32
CA ALA A 136 16.68 -3.29 -13.17
C ALA A 136 18.20 -3.06 -13.10
#